data_4785bcf103a7994c4db304021310bc7e
#
_entry.id   4785bcf103a7994c4db304021310bc7e
#
_cell.length_a   1.000
_cell.length_b   1.000
_cell.length_c   1.000
_cell.angle_alpha   90.00
_cell.angle_beta   90.00
_cell.angle_gamma   90.00
#
_symmetry.space_group_name_H-M   'P 1'
#
loop_
_entity.id
_entity.type
_entity.pdbx_description
1 polymer ?
#
loop_
_entity_poly.entity_id
_entity_poly.type
_entity_poly.pdbx_seq_one_letter_code
_entity_poly.pdbx_strand_id
1 'polypeptide(L)'
;FTCRKQELSKKPLHFHNTAEGFKTFKDWAVNIMKANGLEKIIVGMEPTSIYWEALATYCKDNGMILVHVNPAAVHKSKELDDNDPSKNDRKDPKVIAGLVADGRYQFPYMPEEEYAELRELSNLRIRTQESLTQCKNRLARWYSRYFPEFKEAYKNVVSKTAMIIMDMYPLPEDIVTLGVEGILQIWRSKKVRGAGERKARKLYEAARNSIGRKEAASIARIEFKSIKEDLDRYQERLDEIEKKADEILPKIKNVDKLFEIKGVGKATVLTFLSEVGEISRFDNPKEIQKLAGYAIVTNESCKHQGEKRISYRGRKRLRWVLYQTALSVIAKNAEFRQIHAYYTTRTNNPLKGIQSVVAVACKMIRIFYKILTDGVSYDGTKMTQDIVHA
;
A
#
# COMPACT_ATOMS: atom_id res chain seq x y z
N PHE A 1 15.09 -16.88 -28.18
CA PHE A 1 14.96 -18.22 -27.63
C PHE A 1 16.36 -18.85 -27.45
N THR A 2 16.72 -19.26 -26.25
CA THR A 2 18.06 -19.81 -25.96
C THR A 2 17.97 -21.13 -25.19
N CYS A 3 18.92 -22.01 -25.41
CA CYS A 3 19.17 -23.18 -24.59
C CYS A 3 20.66 -23.26 -24.26
N ARG A 4 21.00 -23.41 -22.95
CA ARG A 4 22.40 -23.43 -22.49
C ARG A 4 23.24 -22.29 -23.05
N LYS A 5 22.66 -21.05 -23.12
CA LYS A 5 23.25 -19.83 -23.71
C LYS A 5 23.43 -19.84 -25.23
N GLN A 6 22.98 -20.87 -25.94
CA GLN A 6 22.98 -20.92 -27.38
C GLN A 6 21.66 -20.35 -27.92
N GLU A 7 21.74 -19.36 -28.81
CA GLU A 7 20.56 -18.85 -29.51
C GLU A 7 20.01 -19.88 -30.50
N LEU A 8 18.74 -20.30 -30.26
CA LEU A 8 18.04 -21.23 -31.13
C LEU A 8 17.20 -20.50 -32.19
N SER A 9 16.95 -19.21 -32.02
CA SER A 9 16.25 -18.38 -33.02
C SER A 9 16.95 -17.03 -33.14
N LYS A 10 17.41 -16.69 -34.33
CA LYS A 10 18.06 -15.41 -34.67
C LYS A 10 17.05 -14.27 -34.89
N LYS A 11 15.78 -14.61 -35.20
CA LYS A 11 14.72 -13.62 -35.44
C LYS A 11 13.78 -13.54 -34.25
N PRO A 12 13.53 -12.34 -33.67
CA PRO A 12 12.55 -12.17 -32.62
C PRO A 12 11.15 -12.38 -33.21
N LEU A 13 10.27 -13.01 -32.44
CA LEU A 13 8.84 -13.04 -32.68
C LEU A 13 8.18 -11.83 -32.02
N HIS A 14 7.42 -11.07 -32.79
CA HIS A 14 6.52 -10.04 -32.26
C HIS A 14 5.09 -10.59 -32.26
N PHE A 15 4.42 -10.45 -31.12
CA PHE A 15 3.02 -10.86 -30.97
C PHE A 15 2.25 -9.85 -30.11
N HIS A 16 0.95 -9.78 -30.33
CA HIS A 16 0.07 -8.91 -29.57
C HIS A 16 -0.38 -9.57 -28.26
N ASN A 17 -0.69 -8.76 -27.26
CA ASN A 17 -1.23 -9.21 -25.96
C ASN A 17 -2.74 -9.57 -26.12
N THR A 18 -3.00 -10.59 -26.92
CA THR A 18 -4.32 -11.15 -27.25
C THR A 18 -4.24 -12.68 -27.25
N ALA A 19 -5.40 -13.34 -27.17
CA ALA A 19 -5.47 -14.81 -27.19
C ALA A 19 -4.81 -15.39 -28.44
N GLU A 20 -5.00 -14.80 -29.63
CA GLU A 20 -4.40 -15.20 -30.87
C GLU A 20 -2.87 -14.99 -30.87
N GLY A 21 -2.42 -13.86 -30.36
CA GLY A 21 -0.99 -13.56 -30.19
C GLY A 21 -0.30 -14.54 -29.25
N PHE A 22 -0.95 -14.90 -28.15
CA PHE A 22 -0.42 -15.89 -27.21
C PHE A 22 -0.38 -17.30 -27.83
N LYS A 23 -1.37 -17.67 -28.64
CA LYS A 23 -1.35 -18.91 -29.40
C LYS A 23 -0.18 -18.93 -30.37
N THR A 24 0.02 -17.86 -31.15
CA THR A 24 1.14 -17.72 -32.09
C THR A 24 2.48 -17.85 -31.32
N PHE A 25 2.62 -17.22 -30.17
CA PHE A 25 3.81 -17.35 -29.33
C PHE A 25 4.03 -18.79 -28.85
N LYS A 26 2.98 -19.45 -28.35
CA LYS A 26 3.04 -20.86 -27.92
C LYS A 26 3.46 -21.78 -29.05
N ASP A 27 2.80 -21.68 -30.20
CA ASP A 27 3.08 -22.53 -31.34
C ASP A 27 4.53 -22.37 -31.84
N TRP A 28 5.01 -21.13 -31.91
CA TRP A 28 6.40 -20.81 -32.21
C TRP A 28 7.37 -21.43 -31.20
N ALA A 29 7.13 -21.25 -29.89
CA ALA A 29 7.98 -21.77 -28.83
C ALA A 29 8.02 -23.31 -28.81
N VAL A 30 6.87 -23.96 -28.97
CA VAL A 30 6.74 -25.43 -29.03
C VAL A 30 7.46 -25.99 -30.24
N ASN A 31 7.36 -25.35 -31.42
CA ASN A 31 8.08 -25.78 -32.62
C ASN A 31 9.59 -25.75 -32.41
N ILE A 32 10.14 -24.69 -31.82
CA ILE A 32 11.58 -24.62 -31.52
C ILE A 32 11.96 -25.67 -30.47
N MET A 33 11.15 -25.86 -29.44
CA MET A 33 11.37 -26.86 -28.39
C MET A 33 11.49 -28.28 -29.04
N LYS A 34 10.54 -28.66 -29.86
CA LYS A 34 10.53 -29.97 -30.55
C LYS A 34 11.70 -30.16 -31.51
N ALA A 35 12.00 -29.15 -32.33
CA ALA A 35 13.11 -29.18 -33.29
C ALA A 35 14.49 -29.35 -32.62
N ASN A 36 14.62 -29.02 -31.36
CA ASN A 36 15.88 -29.11 -30.59
C ASN A 36 15.84 -30.19 -29.50
N GLY A 37 14.83 -31.09 -29.49
CA GLY A 37 14.73 -32.17 -28.53
C GLY A 37 14.63 -31.70 -27.05
N LEU A 38 13.98 -30.55 -26.80
CA LEU A 38 13.81 -29.98 -25.47
C LEU A 38 12.45 -30.36 -24.89
N GLU A 39 12.39 -30.45 -23.55
CA GLU A 39 11.20 -30.94 -22.83
C GLU A 39 10.37 -29.82 -22.20
N LYS A 40 10.98 -28.67 -21.87
CA LYS A 40 10.35 -27.61 -21.11
C LYS A 40 10.59 -26.23 -21.71
N ILE A 41 9.61 -25.35 -21.57
CA ILE A 41 9.70 -23.95 -21.94
C ILE A 41 9.68 -23.11 -20.68
N ILE A 42 10.70 -22.28 -20.48
CA ILE A 42 10.75 -21.25 -19.43
C ILE A 42 10.62 -19.88 -20.10
N VAL A 43 9.58 -19.14 -19.75
CA VAL A 43 9.31 -17.80 -20.27
C VAL A 43 9.78 -16.77 -19.27
N GLY A 44 10.91 -16.13 -19.58
CA GLY A 44 11.43 -15.04 -18.75
C GLY A 44 10.85 -13.70 -19.16
N MET A 45 10.49 -12.88 -18.19
CA MET A 45 10.05 -11.51 -18.47
C MET A 45 10.40 -10.54 -17.36
N GLU A 46 10.48 -9.27 -17.73
CA GLU A 46 10.52 -8.18 -16.76
C GLU A 46 9.10 -7.82 -16.33
N PRO A 47 8.78 -7.76 -15.00
CA PRO A 47 7.44 -7.43 -14.52
C PRO A 47 7.15 -5.95 -14.69
N THR A 48 6.74 -5.54 -15.90
CA THR A 48 6.37 -4.17 -16.22
C THR A 48 4.87 -3.97 -16.10
N SER A 49 4.42 -3.20 -15.11
CA SER A 49 3.01 -2.88 -14.87
C SER A 49 2.14 -4.14 -14.75
N ILE A 50 0.97 -4.17 -15.40
CA ILE A 50 -0.01 -5.28 -15.40
C ILE A 50 0.08 -6.16 -16.66
N TYR A 51 0.89 -5.78 -17.66
CA TYR A 51 0.88 -6.42 -18.97
C TYR A 51 1.38 -7.88 -18.97
N TRP A 52 2.14 -8.27 -17.94
CA TRP A 52 2.66 -9.62 -17.78
C TRP A 52 1.60 -10.61 -17.26
N GLU A 53 0.55 -10.13 -16.55
CA GLU A 53 -0.41 -10.99 -15.85
C GLU A 53 -1.19 -11.91 -16.80
N ALA A 54 -1.68 -11.37 -17.92
CA ALA A 54 -2.42 -12.13 -18.91
C ALA A 54 -1.54 -13.23 -19.53
N LEU A 55 -0.29 -12.92 -19.88
CA LEU A 55 0.65 -13.91 -20.39
C LEU A 55 1.04 -14.93 -19.33
N ALA A 56 1.15 -14.53 -18.06
CA ALA A 56 1.44 -15.43 -16.95
C ALA A 56 0.33 -16.47 -16.76
N THR A 57 -0.92 -16.03 -16.78
CA THR A 57 -2.08 -16.92 -16.72
C THR A 57 -2.07 -17.90 -17.92
N TYR A 58 -1.88 -17.37 -19.13
CA TYR A 58 -1.81 -18.20 -20.33
C TYR A 58 -0.67 -19.23 -20.27
N CYS A 59 0.52 -18.86 -19.78
CA CYS A 59 1.65 -19.78 -19.61
C CYS A 59 1.31 -20.88 -18.60
N LYS A 60 0.71 -20.54 -17.45
CA LYS A 60 0.26 -21.50 -16.45
C LYS A 60 -0.72 -22.53 -17.03
N ASP A 61 -1.75 -22.07 -17.75
CA ASP A 61 -2.79 -22.91 -18.34
C ASP A 61 -2.27 -23.83 -19.47
N ASN A 62 -1.12 -23.47 -20.04
CA ASN A 62 -0.51 -24.23 -21.16
C ASN A 62 0.78 -24.97 -20.76
N GLY A 63 1.06 -25.16 -19.47
CA GLY A 63 2.19 -25.93 -18.98
C GLY A 63 3.57 -25.30 -19.24
N MET A 64 3.62 -23.99 -19.52
CA MET A 64 4.85 -23.23 -19.65
C MET A 64 5.23 -22.60 -18.31
N ILE A 65 6.51 -22.62 -17.96
CA ILE A 65 7.01 -22.03 -16.73
C ILE A 65 7.30 -20.54 -16.97
N LEU A 66 6.61 -19.66 -16.26
CA LEU A 66 6.88 -18.22 -16.32
C LEU A 66 7.74 -17.80 -15.13
N VAL A 67 8.76 -16.98 -15.39
CA VAL A 67 9.67 -16.45 -14.39
C VAL A 67 9.93 -14.95 -14.58
N HIS A 68 10.15 -14.25 -13.49
CA HIS A 68 10.48 -12.83 -13.50
C HIS A 68 11.99 -12.62 -13.36
N VAL A 69 12.52 -11.74 -14.18
CA VAL A 69 13.90 -11.24 -14.07
C VAL A 69 13.89 -9.85 -13.45
N ASN A 70 14.85 -9.59 -12.58
CA ASN A 70 14.94 -8.30 -11.89
C ASN A 70 15.29 -7.17 -12.89
N PRO A 71 14.48 -6.10 -13.01
CA PRO A 71 14.73 -4.98 -13.91
C PRO A 71 16.12 -4.36 -13.75
N ALA A 72 16.61 -4.24 -12.52
CA ALA A 72 17.96 -3.72 -12.25
C ALA A 72 19.07 -4.66 -12.76
N ALA A 73 18.82 -5.98 -12.79
CA ALA A 73 19.75 -6.93 -13.36
C ALA A 73 19.77 -6.84 -14.89
N VAL A 74 18.58 -6.70 -15.51
CA VAL A 74 18.46 -6.49 -16.97
C VAL A 74 19.23 -5.24 -17.39
N HIS A 75 19.01 -4.10 -16.70
CA HIS A 75 19.70 -2.85 -16.99
C HIS A 75 21.24 -2.99 -16.89
N LYS A 76 21.72 -3.56 -15.78
CA LYS A 76 23.19 -3.74 -15.60
C LYS A 76 23.81 -4.73 -16.59
N SER A 77 23.08 -5.81 -16.95
CA SER A 77 23.61 -6.80 -17.90
C SER A 77 23.71 -6.22 -19.32
N LYS A 78 22.82 -5.29 -19.69
CA LYS A 78 22.93 -4.58 -20.98
C LYS A 78 24.21 -3.78 -21.10
N GLU A 79 24.60 -3.07 -20.03
CA GLU A 79 25.82 -2.27 -20.00
C GLU A 79 27.09 -3.13 -20.10
N LEU A 80 27.03 -4.38 -19.61
CA LEU A 80 28.14 -5.32 -19.64
C LEU A 80 28.35 -5.96 -21.02
N ASP A 81 27.27 -6.10 -21.82
CA ASP A 81 27.34 -6.81 -23.09
C ASP A 81 27.96 -5.99 -24.23
N ASP A 82 27.75 -4.66 -24.27
CA ASP A 82 28.24 -3.82 -25.39
C ASP A 82 28.64 -2.37 -25.02
N ASN A 83 28.68 -2.04 -23.72
CA ASN A 83 28.99 -0.70 -23.22
C ASN A 83 28.15 0.44 -23.86
N ASP A 84 26.99 0.09 -24.44
CA ASP A 84 26.07 1.03 -25.07
C ASP A 84 24.81 1.21 -24.20
N PRO A 85 24.62 2.39 -23.57
CA PRO A 85 23.47 2.68 -22.73
C PRO A 85 22.16 2.88 -23.49
N SER A 86 22.15 2.73 -24.82
CA SER A 86 20.95 2.94 -25.63
C SER A 86 19.85 1.93 -25.33
N LYS A 87 18.61 2.43 -25.18
CA LYS A 87 17.41 1.59 -25.08
C LYS A 87 17.12 0.97 -26.42
N ASN A 88 17.22 -0.35 -26.50
CA ASN A 88 16.84 -1.09 -27.68
C ASN A 88 16.01 -2.32 -27.29
N ASP A 89 14.72 -2.28 -27.60
CA ASP A 89 13.76 -3.34 -27.28
C ASP A 89 14.12 -4.71 -27.92
N ARG A 90 15.03 -4.75 -28.89
CA ARG A 90 15.53 -6.00 -29.49
C ARG A 90 16.59 -6.69 -28.61
N LYS A 91 17.32 -5.94 -27.80
CA LYS A 91 18.37 -6.47 -26.90
C LYS A 91 17.75 -7.07 -25.64
N ASP A 92 16.63 -6.51 -25.15
CA ASP A 92 16.01 -6.91 -23.90
C ASP A 92 15.63 -8.39 -23.81
N PRO A 93 14.98 -9.01 -24.81
CA PRO A 93 14.66 -10.42 -24.76
C PRO A 93 15.88 -11.33 -24.68
N LYS A 94 16.99 -10.96 -25.35
CA LYS A 94 18.26 -11.72 -25.32
C LYS A 94 18.89 -11.67 -23.91
N VAL A 95 18.99 -10.48 -23.33
CA VAL A 95 19.52 -10.28 -21.96
C VAL A 95 18.65 -11.03 -20.94
N ILE A 96 17.32 -10.94 -21.04
CA ILE A 96 16.40 -11.66 -20.16
C ILE A 96 16.60 -13.17 -20.31
N ALA A 97 16.68 -13.69 -21.53
CA ALA A 97 16.90 -15.11 -21.78
C ALA A 97 18.26 -15.60 -21.23
N GLY A 98 19.32 -14.78 -21.35
CA GLY A 98 20.62 -15.05 -20.75
C GLY A 98 20.57 -15.11 -19.21
N LEU A 99 19.90 -14.16 -18.58
CA LEU A 99 19.72 -14.15 -17.11
C LEU A 99 18.91 -15.36 -16.64
N VAL A 100 17.88 -15.78 -17.38
CA VAL A 100 17.12 -17.01 -17.10
C VAL A 100 18.01 -18.25 -17.23
N ALA A 101 18.82 -18.33 -18.27
CA ALA A 101 19.76 -19.43 -18.48
C ALA A 101 20.82 -19.51 -17.35
N ASP A 102 21.19 -18.36 -16.76
CA ASP A 102 22.08 -18.28 -15.59
C ASP A 102 21.39 -18.59 -14.25
N GLY A 103 20.08 -18.92 -14.24
CA GLY A 103 19.31 -19.13 -13.02
C GLY A 103 19.01 -17.85 -12.21
N ARG A 104 19.18 -16.66 -12.81
CA ARG A 104 18.97 -15.37 -12.16
C ARG A 104 17.54 -14.87 -12.33
N TYR A 105 16.60 -15.63 -11.84
CA TYR A 105 15.17 -15.32 -11.95
C TYR A 105 14.43 -15.63 -10.64
N GLN A 106 13.17 -15.24 -10.57
CA GLN A 106 12.25 -15.52 -9.47
C GLN A 106 10.92 -16.00 -10.04
N PHE A 107 10.27 -16.94 -9.34
CA PHE A 107 8.91 -17.32 -9.68
C PHE A 107 7.95 -16.21 -9.22
N PRO A 108 7.08 -15.70 -10.12
CA PRO A 108 6.08 -14.74 -9.71
C PRO A 108 5.07 -15.40 -8.76
N TYR A 109 4.71 -14.67 -7.72
CA TYR A 109 3.58 -15.07 -6.90
C TYR A 109 2.29 -14.51 -7.48
N MET A 110 1.46 -15.38 -7.98
CA MET A 110 0.10 -15.08 -8.40
C MET A 110 -0.83 -15.54 -7.26
N PRO A 111 -1.49 -14.60 -6.55
CA PRO A 111 -2.42 -14.98 -5.50
C PRO A 111 -3.65 -15.66 -6.11
N GLU A 112 -4.18 -16.64 -5.40
CA GLU A 112 -5.38 -17.39 -5.77
C GLU A 112 -6.46 -17.20 -4.71
N GLU A 113 -7.70 -17.53 -5.03
CA GLU A 113 -8.86 -17.52 -4.12
C GLU A 113 -8.95 -16.23 -3.27
N GLU A 114 -9.09 -16.36 -1.97
CA GLU A 114 -9.24 -15.24 -1.03
C GLU A 114 -8.07 -14.25 -1.10
N TYR A 115 -6.86 -14.70 -1.36
CA TYR A 115 -5.69 -13.82 -1.47
C TYR A 115 -5.71 -12.99 -2.74
N ALA A 116 -6.29 -13.49 -3.83
CA ALA A 116 -6.51 -12.72 -5.06
C ALA A 116 -7.56 -11.62 -4.80
N GLU A 117 -8.70 -11.99 -4.19
CA GLU A 117 -9.74 -11.02 -3.80
C GLU A 117 -9.20 -9.95 -2.86
N LEU A 118 -8.42 -10.33 -1.83
CA LEU A 118 -7.80 -9.38 -0.89
C LEU A 118 -6.84 -8.42 -1.59
N ARG A 119 -6.09 -8.91 -2.59
CA ARG A 119 -5.16 -8.07 -3.34
C ARG A 119 -5.90 -6.97 -4.10
N GLU A 120 -6.94 -7.33 -4.84
CA GLU A 120 -7.73 -6.36 -5.61
C GLU A 120 -8.50 -5.41 -4.68
N LEU A 121 -9.05 -5.94 -3.59
CA LEU A 121 -9.74 -5.14 -2.58
C LEU A 121 -8.78 -4.12 -1.93
N SER A 122 -7.58 -4.53 -1.58
CA SER A 122 -6.53 -3.65 -1.04
C SER A 122 -6.11 -2.58 -2.05
N ASN A 123 -5.95 -2.95 -3.32
CA ASN A 123 -5.64 -2.01 -4.41
C ASN A 123 -6.76 -0.97 -4.57
N LEU A 124 -8.02 -1.40 -4.57
CA LEU A 124 -9.18 -0.52 -4.66
C LEU A 124 -9.26 0.42 -3.46
N ARG A 125 -9.04 -0.12 -2.24
CA ARG A 125 -9.03 0.68 -1.01
C ARG A 125 -7.98 1.79 -1.05
N ILE A 126 -6.76 1.49 -1.49
CA ILE A 126 -5.68 2.47 -1.57
C ILE A 126 -6.04 3.58 -2.55
N ARG A 127 -6.49 3.24 -3.77
CA ARG A 127 -6.91 4.24 -4.78
C ARG A 127 -8.07 5.11 -4.27
N THR A 128 -9.05 4.51 -3.60
CA THR A 128 -10.18 5.26 -3.03
C THR A 128 -9.72 6.19 -1.91
N GLN A 129 -8.80 5.73 -1.05
CA GLN A 129 -8.24 6.55 0.03
C GLN A 129 -7.41 7.73 -0.51
N GLU A 130 -6.66 7.52 -1.58
CA GLU A 130 -5.91 8.58 -2.27
C GLU A 130 -6.87 9.63 -2.86
N SER A 131 -7.94 9.19 -3.54
CA SER A 131 -8.97 10.07 -4.09
C SER A 131 -9.68 10.85 -2.98
N LEU A 132 -10.02 10.21 -1.86
CA LEU A 132 -10.60 10.87 -0.70
C LEU A 132 -9.66 11.94 -0.12
N THR A 133 -8.36 11.65 -0.07
CA THR A 133 -7.35 12.60 0.41
C THR A 133 -7.21 13.80 -0.53
N GLN A 134 -7.20 13.56 -1.84
CA GLN A 134 -7.20 14.64 -2.84
C GLN A 134 -8.46 15.51 -2.71
N CYS A 135 -9.62 14.89 -2.50
CA CYS A 135 -10.87 15.60 -2.29
C CYS A 135 -10.84 16.47 -1.02
N LYS A 136 -10.32 15.96 0.10
CA LYS A 136 -10.10 16.74 1.33
C LYS A 136 -9.16 17.93 1.11
N ASN A 137 -8.13 17.75 0.30
CA ASN A 137 -7.21 18.85 -0.06
C ASN A 137 -7.90 19.91 -0.94
N ARG A 138 -8.79 19.49 -1.88
CA ARG A 138 -9.63 20.42 -2.66
C ARG A 138 -10.55 21.21 -1.73
N LEU A 139 -11.20 20.56 -0.77
CA LEU A 139 -12.04 21.21 0.22
C LEU A 139 -11.26 22.21 1.08
N ALA A 140 -10.08 21.82 1.56
CA ALA A 140 -9.22 22.71 2.34
C ALA A 140 -8.79 23.96 1.55
N ARG A 141 -8.53 23.80 0.24
CA ARG A 141 -8.25 24.92 -0.69
C ARG A 141 -9.47 25.81 -0.90
N TRP A 142 -10.64 25.20 -1.05
CA TRP A 142 -11.91 25.92 -1.16
C TRP A 142 -12.16 26.79 0.07
N TYR A 143 -11.99 26.24 1.30
CA TYR A 143 -12.07 27.04 2.53
C TYR A 143 -11.05 28.17 2.55
N SER A 144 -9.81 27.92 2.20
CA SER A 144 -8.78 28.97 2.18
C SER A 144 -9.10 30.13 1.25
N ARG A 145 -9.96 29.92 0.25
CA ARG A 145 -10.38 30.92 -0.72
C ARG A 145 -11.68 31.65 -0.33
N TYR A 146 -12.66 30.91 0.15
CA TYR A 146 -14.02 31.43 0.37
C TYR A 146 -14.41 31.55 1.84
N PHE A 147 -13.75 30.81 2.74
CA PHE A 147 -14.01 30.85 4.17
C PHE A 147 -12.73 30.51 4.97
N PRO A 148 -11.68 31.35 4.93
CA PRO A 148 -10.40 31.03 5.57
C PRO A 148 -10.49 30.85 7.10
N GLU A 149 -11.39 31.54 7.78
CA GLU A 149 -11.62 31.47 9.22
C GLU A 149 -12.33 30.18 9.66
N PHE A 150 -12.82 29.36 8.72
CA PHE A 150 -13.42 28.06 9.05
C PHE A 150 -12.51 27.21 9.94
N LYS A 151 -11.18 27.26 9.73
CA LYS A 151 -10.19 26.53 10.54
C LYS A 151 -10.14 26.96 12.01
N GLU A 152 -10.54 28.20 12.33
CA GLU A 152 -10.64 28.69 13.70
C GLU A 152 -11.81 28.04 14.43
N ALA A 153 -12.93 27.84 13.72
CA ALA A 153 -14.10 27.17 14.27
C ALA A 153 -13.91 25.64 14.31
N TYR A 154 -13.31 25.07 13.26
CA TYR A 154 -13.15 23.61 13.10
C TYR A 154 -11.75 23.23 12.63
N LYS A 155 -11.00 22.51 13.48
CA LYS A 155 -9.68 21.94 13.10
C LYS A 155 -9.78 20.90 11.99
N ASN A 156 -10.89 20.14 11.96
CA ASN A 156 -11.13 19.12 10.92
C ASN A 156 -12.05 19.70 9.85
N VAL A 157 -11.54 19.81 8.63
CA VAL A 157 -12.26 20.35 7.46
C VAL A 157 -13.51 19.55 7.07
N VAL A 158 -13.57 18.27 7.45
CA VAL A 158 -14.73 17.37 7.23
C VAL A 158 -15.46 17.04 8.53
N SER A 159 -15.43 17.94 9.52
CA SER A 159 -16.20 17.74 10.76
C SER A 159 -17.67 17.52 10.48
N LYS A 160 -18.24 16.41 10.95
CA LYS A 160 -19.65 16.05 10.76
C LYS A 160 -20.60 17.17 11.13
N THR A 161 -20.35 17.85 12.27
CA THR A 161 -21.19 18.96 12.72
C THR A 161 -21.13 20.16 11.79
N ALA A 162 -19.94 20.46 11.24
CA ALA A 162 -19.80 21.53 10.26
C ALA A 162 -20.41 21.18 8.93
N MET A 163 -20.14 19.98 8.40
CA MET A 163 -20.62 19.55 7.09
C MET A 163 -22.14 19.60 6.95
N ILE A 164 -22.89 19.32 8.03
CA ILE A 164 -24.36 19.41 8.05
C ILE A 164 -24.83 20.86 7.79
N ILE A 165 -24.12 21.86 8.29
CA ILE A 165 -24.45 23.28 8.01
C ILE A 165 -23.94 23.67 6.63
N MET A 166 -22.68 23.35 6.33
CA MET A 166 -22.01 23.73 5.08
C MET A 166 -22.66 23.13 3.83
N ASP A 167 -23.34 22.00 3.95
CA ASP A 167 -24.07 21.36 2.85
C ASP A 167 -25.21 22.27 2.33
N MET A 168 -25.87 23.00 3.22
CA MET A 168 -26.97 23.92 2.90
C MET A 168 -26.51 25.38 2.82
N TYR A 169 -25.52 25.75 3.60
CA TYR A 169 -25.04 27.12 3.83
C TYR A 169 -23.50 27.19 3.73
N PRO A 170 -22.92 26.99 2.53
CA PRO A 170 -21.47 26.86 2.40
C PRO A 170 -20.68 28.16 2.56
N LEU A 171 -21.28 29.32 2.25
CA LEU A 171 -20.57 30.60 2.32
C LEU A 171 -20.76 31.32 3.66
N PRO A 172 -19.80 32.16 4.06
CA PRO A 172 -19.92 32.95 5.30
C PRO A 172 -21.21 33.77 5.37
N GLU A 173 -21.62 34.42 4.27
CA GLU A 173 -22.85 35.22 4.20
C GLU A 173 -24.12 34.39 4.49
N ASP A 174 -24.15 33.12 4.04
CA ASP A 174 -25.26 32.22 4.30
C ASP A 174 -25.36 31.91 5.81
N ILE A 175 -24.22 31.67 6.45
CA ILE A 175 -24.14 31.37 7.90
C ILE A 175 -24.50 32.58 8.75
N VAL A 176 -24.10 33.77 8.33
CA VAL A 176 -24.48 35.04 9.00
C VAL A 176 -25.98 35.24 8.91
N THR A 177 -26.58 35.03 7.75
CA THR A 177 -28.03 35.11 7.55
C THR A 177 -28.81 34.10 8.38
N LEU A 178 -28.27 32.84 8.48
CA LEU A 178 -28.87 31.77 9.26
C LEU A 178 -28.88 32.09 10.77
N GLY A 179 -27.83 32.76 11.27
CA GLY A 179 -27.66 33.11 12.67
C GLY A 179 -27.39 31.92 13.57
N VAL A 180 -27.06 32.19 14.82
CA VAL A 180 -26.73 31.15 15.82
C VAL A 180 -27.92 30.23 16.07
N GLU A 181 -29.13 30.79 16.20
CA GLU A 181 -30.34 29.99 16.47
C GLU A 181 -30.68 29.06 15.31
N GLY A 182 -30.57 29.54 14.06
CA GLY A 182 -30.77 28.70 12.89
C GLY A 182 -29.79 27.51 12.82
N ILE A 183 -28.51 27.75 13.15
CA ILE A 183 -27.50 26.66 13.26
C ILE A 183 -27.93 25.62 14.28
N LEU A 184 -28.39 26.08 15.47
CA LEU A 184 -28.85 25.20 16.55
C LEU A 184 -30.09 24.39 16.17
N GLN A 185 -31.05 25.03 15.48
CA GLN A 185 -32.27 24.35 15.01
C GLN A 185 -31.93 23.25 14.00
N ILE A 186 -31.03 23.49 13.05
CA ILE A 186 -30.59 22.46 12.10
C ILE A 186 -29.92 21.30 12.83
N TRP A 187 -29.03 21.56 13.79
CA TRP A 187 -28.39 20.47 14.54
C TRP A 187 -29.38 19.68 15.41
N ARG A 188 -30.37 20.36 16.01
CA ARG A 188 -31.44 19.69 16.77
C ARG A 188 -32.30 18.81 15.87
N SER A 189 -32.74 19.31 14.71
CA SER A 189 -33.54 18.56 13.73
C SER A 189 -32.81 17.31 13.19
N LYS A 190 -31.49 17.41 13.00
CA LYS A 190 -30.65 16.29 12.56
C LYS A 190 -30.11 15.44 13.70
N LYS A 191 -30.56 15.67 14.96
CA LYS A 191 -30.14 14.93 16.16
C LYS A 191 -28.60 14.80 16.31
N VAL A 192 -27.88 15.90 16.06
CA VAL A 192 -26.41 15.92 16.05
C VAL A 192 -25.89 15.94 17.49
N ARG A 193 -25.15 14.89 17.90
CA ARG A 193 -24.49 14.84 19.19
C ARG A 193 -23.24 15.72 19.23
N GLY A 194 -22.96 16.36 20.37
CA GLY A 194 -21.78 17.19 20.57
C GLY A 194 -21.79 18.53 19.81
N ALA A 195 -22.96 18.92 19.29
CA ALA A 195 -23.24 20.24 18.72
C ALA A 195 -23.99 21.08 19.77
N GLY A 196 -23.43 22.21 20.15
CA GLY A 196 -23.99 23.10 21.16
C GLY A 196 -23.71 24.55 20.88
N GLU A 197 -24.32 25.45 21.65
CA GLU A 197 -24.32 26.89 21.44
C GLU A 197 -22.90 27.46 21.28
N ARG A 198 -21.94 26.99 22.06
CA ARG A 198 -20.53 27.44 21.99
C ARG A 198 -19.95 27.19 20.57
N LYS A 199 -20.27 26.05 19.93
CA LYS A 199 -19.80 25.76 18.57
C LYS A 199 -20.56 26.55 17.51
N ALA A 200 -21.85 26.78 17.71
CA ALA A 200 -22.67 27.59 16.83
C ALA A 200 -22.18 29.04 16.83
N ARG A 201 -21.96 29.63 18.00
CA ARG A 201 -21.38 30.98 18.13
C ARG A 201 -20.01 31.08 17.47
N LYS A 202 -19.15 30.10 17.68
CA LYS A 202 -17.81 30.09 17.08
C LYS A 202 -17.86 30.04 15.54
N LEU A 203 -18.77 29.25 14.96
CA LEU A 203 -18.97 29.21 13.52
C LEU A 203 -19.53 30.54 13.00
N TYR A 204 -20.52 31.09 13.69
CA TYR A 204 -21.12 32.37 13.35
C TYR A 204 -20.11 33.53 13.38
N GLU A 205 -19.31 33.63 14.44
CA GLU A 205 -18.27 34.67 14.56
C GLU A 205 -17.19 34.52 13.48
N ALA A 206 -16.77 33.29 13.18
CA ALA A 206 -15.84 33.03 12.09
C ALA A 206 -16.43 33.49 10.73
N ALA A 207 -17.72 33.23 10.50
CA ALA A 207 -18.39 33.66 9.29
C ALA A 207 -18.57 35.18 9.20
N ARG A 208 -18.97 35.83 10.33
CA ARG A 208 -19.16 37.27 10.41
C ARG A 208 -17.88 38.06 10.12
N ASN A 209 -16.74 37.52 10.58
CA ASN A 209 -15.44 38.18 10.43
C ASN A 209 -14.67 37.69 9.20
N SER A 210 -15.32 36.95 8.31
CA SER A 210 -14.62 36.32 7.19
C SER A 210 -14.16 37.32 6.14
N ILE A 211 -12.88 37.20 5.75
CA ILE A 211 -12.23 37.89 4.63
C ILE A 211 -12.28 37.07 3.34
N GLY A 212 -13.05 35.98 3.34
CA GLY A 212 -13.20 35.12 2.17
C GLY A 212 -13.69 35.87 0.94
N ARG A 213 -13.31 35.36 -0.24
CA ARG A 213 -13.72 35.96 -1.51
C ARG A 213 -15.24 35.90 -1.68
N LYS A 214 -15.86 37.04 -2.02
CA LYS A 214 -17.32 37.17 -2.22
C LYS A 214 -17.72 37.03 -3.67
N GLU A 215 -16.82 37.37 -4.59
CA GLU A 215 -17.10 37.30 -6.03
C GLU A 215 -17.24 35.83 -6.46
N ALA A 216 -18.11 35.61 -7.44
CA ALA A 216 -18.46 34.30 -7.98
C ALA A 216 -19.09 33.35 -6.95
N ALA A 217 -19.87 33.85 -5.99
CA ALA A 217 -20.52 33.08 -4.93
C ALA A 217 -21.36 31.89 -5.48
N SER A 218 -22.07 32.07 -6.58
CA SER A 218 -22.83 30.98 -7.21
C SER A 218 -21.96 29.81 -7.65
N ILE A 219 -20.81 30.10 -8.27
CA ILE A 219 -19.85 29.08 -8.69
C ILE A 219 -19.17 28.43 -7.49
N ALA A 220 -18.86 29.19 -6.44
CA ALA A 220 -18.32 28.66 -5.20
C ALA A 220 -19.25 27.63 -4.54
N ARG A 221 -20.58 27.88 -4.56
CA ARG A 221 -21.57 26.92 -4.06
C ARG A 221 -21.62 25.64 -4.90
N ILE A 222 -21.56 25.76 -6.23
CA ILE A 222 -21.52 24.60 -7.14
C ILE A 222 -20.24 23.78 -6.88
N GLU A 223 -19.09 24.45 -6.78
CA GLU A 223 -17.82 23.79 -6.49
C GLU A 223 -17.84 23.05 -5.14
N PHE A 224 -18.36 23.70 -4.08
CA PHE A 224 -18.51 23.07 -2.76
C PHE A 224 -19.38 21.81 -2.84
N LYS A 225 -20.55 21.92 -3.48
CA LYS A 225 -21.48 20.79 -3.66
C LYS A 225 -20.81 19.62 -4.37
N SER A 226 -20.11 19.89 -5.47
CA SER A 226 -19.36 18.86 -6.20
C SER A 226 -18.27 18.18 -5.33
N ILE A 227 -17.53 18.96 -4.54
CA ILE A 227 -16.53 18.41 -3.62
C ILE A 227 -17.20 17.55 -2.54
N LYS A 228 -18.35 17.98 -2.01
CA LYS A 228 -19.11 17.26 -0.99
C LYS A 228 -19.63 15.92 -1.52
N GLU A 229 -20.20 15.90 -2.71
CA GLU A 229 -20.67 14.70 -3.39
C GLU A 229 -19.53 13.71 -3.62
N ASP A 230 -18.37 14.19 -4.05
CA ASP A 230 -17.15 13.35 -4.18
C ASP A 230 -16.70 12.77 -2.84
N LEU A 231 -16.70 13.56 -1.76
CA LEU A 231 -16.34 13.11 -0.41
C LEU A 231 -17.26 11.99 0.06
N ASP A 232 -18.57 12.17 -0.07
CA ASP A 232 -19.57 11.17 0.35
C ASP A 232 -19.41 9.89 -0.46
N ARG A 233 -19.31 9.99 -1.79
CA ARG A 233 -19.11 8.84 -2.67
C ARG A 233 -17.85 8.03 -2.34
N TYR A 234 -16.72 8.70 -2.05
CA TYR A 234 -15.50 7.98 -1.68
C TYR A 234 -15.60 7.38 -0.28
N GLN A 235 -16.33 8.01 0.65
CA GLN A 235 -16.55 7.43 1.97
C GLN A 235 -17.44 6.18 1.89
N GLU A 236 -18.55 6.25 1.17
CA GLU A 236 -19.44 5.11 0.93
C GLU A 236 -18.68 3.93 0.31
N ARG A 237 -17.85 4.22 -0.70
CA ARG A 237 -17.01 3.18 -1.33
C ARG A 237 -16.01 2.56 -0.36
N LEU A 238 -15.42 3.34 0.57
CA LEU A 238 -14.56 2.78 1.62
C LEU A 238 -15.36 1.88 2.56
N ASP A 239 -16.58 2.26 2.92
CA ASP A 239 -17.46 1.47 3.79
C ASP A 239 -17.88 0.15 3.11
N GLU A 240 -18.14 0.16 1.80
CA GLU A 240 -18.38 -1.06 1.00
C GLU A 240 -17.15 -1.98 0.96
N ILE A 241 -15.97 -1.41 0.76
CA ILE A 241 -14.71 -2.15 0.78
C ILE A 241 -14.48 -2.79 2.15
N GLU A 242 -14.77 -2.08 3.25
CA GLU A 242 -14.63 -2.62 4.60
C GLU A 242 -15.63 -3.75 4.88
N LYS A 243 -16.87 -3.65 4.38
CA LYS A 243 -17.85 -4.75 4.45
C LYS A 243 -17.36 -5.97 3.68
N LYS A 244 -16.82 -5.76 2.46
CA LYS A 244 -16.28 -6.88 1.68
C LYS A 244 -15.07 -7.54 2.34
N ALA A 245 -14.23 -6.75 3.00
CA ALA A 245 -13.12 -7.30 3.79
C ALA A 245 -13.62 -8.16 4.97
N ASP A 246 -14.77 -7.80 5.61
CA ASP A 246 -15.39 -8.58 6.67
C ASP A 246 -15.90 -9.95 6.19
N GLU A 247 -16.22 -10.09 4.91
CA GLU A 247 -16.65 -11.37 4.32
C GLU A 247 -15.46 -12.28 3.96
N ILE A 248 -14.32 -11.68 3.55
CA ILE A 248 -13.17 -12.43 3.05
C ILE A 248 -12.20 -12.80 4.17
N LEU A 249 -11.86 -11.85 5.07
CA LEU A 249 -10.85 -12.07 6.11
C LEU A 249 -11.11 -13.29 6.99
N PRO A 250 -12.36 -13.59 7.44
CA PRO A 250 -12.63 -14.76 8.28
C PRO A 250 -12.34 -16.10 7.61
N LYS A 251 -12.27 -16.15 6.27
CA LYS A 251 -11.95 -17.38 5.54
C LYS A 251 -10.47 -17.76 5.64
N ILE A 252 -9.61 -16.79 6.01
CA ILE A 252 -8.18 -17.02 6.20
C ILE A 252 -7.92 -17.53 7.61
N LYS A 253 -7.25 -18.66 7.70
CA LYS A 253 -6.94 -19.32 8.97
C LYS A 253 -6.17 -18.41 9.93
N ASN A 254 -6.62 -18.38 11.21
CA ASN A 254 -5.98 -17.66 12.31
C ASN A 254 -5.95 -16.11 12.19
N VAL A 255 -6.65 -15.55 11.23
CA VAL A 255 -6.63 -14.08 10.99
C VAL A 255 -7.29 -13.31 12.13
N ASP A 256 -8.31 -13.89 12.76
CA ASP A 256 -9.03 -13.35 13.91
C ASP A 256 -8.10 -12.98 15.06
N LYS A 257 -7.07 -13.80 15.31
CA LYS A 257 -6.08 -13.60 16.38
C LYS A 257 -5.18 -12.39 16.17
N LEU A 258 -5.02 -11.91 14.94
CA LEU A 258 -4.28 -10.66 14.68
C LEU A 258 -4.97 -9.45 15.27
N PHE A 259 -6.31 -9.48 15.40
CA PHE A 259 -7.09 -8.39 15.98
C PHE A 259 -7.02 -8.32 17.52
N GLU A 260 -6.51 -9.37 18.18
CA GLU A 260 -6.23 -9.33 19.62
C GLU A 260 -5.15 -8.31 19.97
N ILE A 261 -4.30 -7.94 19.01
CA ILE A 261 -3.21 -6.99 19.22
C ILE A 261 -3.77 -5.57 19.17
N LYS A 262 -3.82 -4.88 20.32
CA LYS A 262 -4.26 -3.48 20.38
C LYS A 262 -3.42 -2.60 19.45
N GLY A 263 -4.07 -1.93 18.52
CA GLY A 263 -3.40 -1.06 17.53
C GLY A 263 -3.27 -1.68 16.15
N VAL A 264 -3.54 -2.98 16.00
CA VAL A 264 -3.69 -3.65 14.71
C VAL A 264 -5.16 -3.54 14.27
N GLY A 265 -5.40 -2.91 13.15
CA GLY A 265 -6.73 -2.70 12.60
C GLY A 265 -6.95 -3.46 11.29
N LYS A 266 -8.22 -3.51 10.85
CA LYS A 266 -8.66 -4.20 9.63
C LYS A 266 -7.82 -3.79 8.40
N ALA A 267 -7.60 -2.48 8.20
CA ALA A 267 -6.79 -1.97 7.11
C ALA A 267 -5.34 -2.50 7.11
N THR A 268 -4.76 -2.72 8.31
CA THR A 268 -3.42 -3.33 8.46
C THR A 268 -3.44 -4.78 8.00
N VAL A 269 -4.38 -5.57 8.52
CA VAL A 269 -4.49 -7.01 8.23
C VAL A 269 -4.78 -7.22 6.74
N LEU A 270 -5.74 -6.48 6.17
CA LEU A 270 -6.06 -6.50 4.75
C LEU A 270 -4.82 -6.20 3.89
N THR A 271 -4.12 -5.10 4.17
CA THR A 271 -2.93 -4.71 3.38
C THR A 271 -1.77 -5.69 3.59
N PHE A 272 -1.55 -6.17 4.82
CA PHE A 272 -0.50 -7.16 5.11
C PHE A 272 -0.72 -8.45 4.32
N LEU A 273 -1.91 -9.04 4.41
CA LEU A 273 -2.25 -10.29 3.73
C LEU A 273 -2.27 -10.13 2.20
N SER A 274 -2.76 -8.99 1.69
CA SER A 274 -2.74 -8.72 0.25
C SER A 274 -1.31 -8.63 -0.33
N GLU A 275 -0.36 -8.12 0.46
CA GLU A 275 1.03 -7.97 0.04
C GLU A 275 1.86 -9.25 0.29
N VAL A 276 1.64 -9.92 1.40
CA VAL A 276 2.36 -11.15 1.77
C VAL A 276 1.77 -12.35 1.04
N GLY A 277 0.45 -12.44 0.94
CA GLY A 277 -0.25 -13.61 0.45
C GLY A 277 -0.25 -14.73 1.48
N GLU A 278 -0.31 -15.96 1.01
CA GLU A 278 -0.31 -17.13 1.87
C GLU A 278 0.99 -17.24 2.68
N ILE A 279 0.84 -17.38 3.99
CA ILE A 279 1.97 -17.34 4.93
C ILE A 279 2.88 -18.59 4.82
N SER A 280 2.32 -19.72 4.39
CA SER A 280 3.03 -21.00 4.21
C SER A 280 4.13 -20.94 3.14
N ARG A 281 4.13 -19.92 2.29
CA ARG A 281 5.16 -19.66 1.28
C ARG A 281 6.52 -19.28 1.86
N PHE A 282 6.56 -18.93 3.12
CA PHE A 282 7.77 -18.43 3.77
C PHE A 282 8.25 -19.43 4.82
N ASP A 283 9.50 -19.82 4.74
CA ASP A 283 10.11 -20.71 5.71
C ASP A 283 10.34 -20.02 7.06
N ASN A 284 10.51 -18.70 7.03
CA ASN A 284 10.77 -17.91 8.23
C ASN A 284 10.38 -16.42 8.08
N PRO A 285 10.15 -15.69 9.19
CA PRO A 285 9.71 -14.31 9.15
C PRO A 285 10.77 -13.32 8.58
N LYS A 286 12.05 -13.71 8.48
CA LYS A 286 13.09 -12.85 7.89
C LYS A 286 12.87 -12.67 6.39
N GLU A 287 12.24 -13.63 5.71
CA GLU A 287 11.89 -13.51 4.31
C GLU A 287 10.82 -12.44 4.09
N ILE A 288 9.83 -12.35 4.98
CA ILE A 288 8.82 -11.27 4.97
C ILE A 288 9.48 -9.92 5.28
N GLN A 289 10.44 -9.86 6.20
CA GLN A 289 11.23 -8.65 6.45
C GLN A 289 12.00 -8.21 5.20
N LYS A 290 12.59 -9.17 4.48
CA LYS A 290 13.26 -8.92 3.19
C LYS A 290 12.27 -8.44 2.13
N LEU A 291 11.08 -9.06 2.05
CA LEU A 291 9.99 -8.67 1.16
C LEU A 291 9.51 -7.24 1.45
N ALA A 292 9.47 -6.82 2.72
CA ALA A 292 9.15 -5.45 3.13
C ALA A 292 10.30 -4.45 2.88
N GLY A 293 11.51 -4.94 2.58
CA GLY A 293 12.72 -4.12 2.43
C GLY A 293 13.33 -3.66 3.76
N TYR A 294 13.07 -4.38 4.84
CA TYR A 294 13.64 -4.16 6.18
C TYR A 294 14.95 -4.93 6.43
N ALA A 295 15.43 -5.70 5.47
CA ALA A 295 16.74 -6.33 5.60
C ALA A 295 17.84 -5.27 5.76
N ILE A 296 18.73 -5.47 6.74
CA ILE A 296 19.85 -4.56 6.98
C ILE A 296 20.90 -4.78 5.91
N VAL A 297 21.37 -3.70 5.31
CA VAL A 297 22.50 -3.68 4.37
C VAL A 297 23.67 -3.03 5.05
N THR A 298 24.81 -3.72 5.03
CA THR A 298 26.10 -3.20 5.45
C THR A 298 26.87 -2.68 4.23
N ASN A 299 27.56 -1.58 4.41
CA ASN A 299 28.50 -1.05 3.43
C ASN A 299 29.90 -1.15 4.05
N GLU A 300 30.46 -2.35 3.99
CA GLU A 300 31.75 -2.65 4.61
C GLU A 300 32.76 -2.97 3.51
N SER A 301 33.91 -2.31 3.53
CA SER A 301 35.06 -2.63 2.69
C SER A 301 36.31 -2.64 3.57
N CYS A 302 37.01 -3.75 3.64
CA CYS A 302 38.26 -4.00 4.37
C CYS A 302 38.44 -3.22 5.70
N LYS A 303 38.73 -1.92 5.64
CA LYS A 303 38.94 -1.04 6.81
C LYS A 303 37.80 -0.04 7.05
N HIS A 304 36.80 0.04 6.16
CA HIS A 304 35.71 1.00 6.27
C HIS A 304 34.43 0.30 6.73
N GLN A 305 33.93 0.65 7.94
CA GLN A 305 32.63 0.26 8.42
C GLN A 305 31.63 1.41 8.15
N GLY A 306 30.87 1.27 7.09
CA GLY A 306 29.83 2.23 6.74
C GLY A 306 28.56 2.09 7.60
N GLU A 307 27.68 3.07 7.50
CA GLU A 307 26.42 3.10 8.25
C GLU A 307 25.50 1.95 7.83
N LYS A 308 24.99 1.19 8.83
CA LYS A 308 24.00 0.13 8.62
C LYS A 308 22.64 0.74 8.39
N ARG A 309 22.00 0.41 7.27
CA ARG A 309 20.66 0.89 6.91
C ARG A 309 19.77 -0.22 6.37
N ILE A 310 18.46 0.00 6.38
CA ILE A 310 17.53 -0.93 5.73
C ILE A 310 17.69 -0.86 4.20
N SER A 311 17.45 -1.98 3.51
CA SER A 311 17.70 -2.10 2.08
C SER A 311 16.80 -1.24 1.20
N TYR A 312 15.60 -0.91 1.67
CA TYR A 312 14.49 -0.33 0.90
C TYR A 312 14.07 -1.12 -0.35
N ARG A 313 14.80 -2.19 -0.70
CA ARG A 313 14.50 -3.08 -1.83
C ARG A 313 13.43 -4.07 -1.40
N GLY A 314 12.18 -3.83 -1.83
CA GLY A 314 11.05 -4.66 -1.45
C GLY A 314 9.73 -3.93 -1.67
N ARG A 315 8.63 -4.52 -1.22
CA ARG A 315 7.27 -3.99 -1.41
C ARG A 315 7.05 -2.73 -0.59
N LYS A 316 6.96 -1.59 -1.27
CA LYS A 316 6.80 -0.27 -0.65
C LYS A 316 5.54 -0.18 0.22
N ARG A 317 4.43 -0.76 -0.26
CA ARG A 317 3.15 -0.76 0.46
C ARG A 317 3.22 -1.58 1.75
N LEU A 318 3.81 -2.77 1.70
CA LEU A 318 4.03 -3.62 2.88
C LEU A 318 4.87 -2.88 3.92
N ARG A 319 5.98 -2.28 3.50
CA ARG A 319 6.84 -1.48 4.38
C ARG A 319 6.09 -0.32 5.02
N TRP A 320 5.28 0.40 4.24
CA TRP A 320 4.50 1.54 4.72
C TRP A 320 3.45 1.12 5.75
N VAL A 321 2.64 0.10 5.47
CA VAL A 321 1.60 -0.35 6.40
C VAL A 321 2.20 -0.87 7.70
N LEU A 322 3.29 -1.62 7.64
CA LEU A 322 3.99 -2.10 8.84
C LEU A 322 4.55 -0.95 9.69
N TYR A 323 5.10 0.08 9.07
CA TYR A 323 5.57 1.27 9.76
C TYR A 323 4.42 2.03 10.45
N GLN A 324 3.32 2.27 9.74
CA GLN A 324 2.13 2.94 10.31
C GLN A 324 1.51 2.13 11.45
N THR A 325 1.48 0.81 11.30
CA THR A 325 0.97 -0.07 12.36
C THR A 325 1.91 -0.11 13.56
N ALA A 326 3.24 -0.06 13.34
CA ALA A 326 4.21 0.06 14.44
C ALA A 326 3.98 1.33 15.26
N LEU A 327 3.73 2.48 14.64
CA LEU A 327 3.33 3.70 15.33
C LEU A 327 2.03 3.53 16.12
N SER A 328 1.03 2.88 15.53
CA SER A 328 -0.25 2.63 16.18
C SER A 328 -0.12 1.71 17.40
N VAL A 329 0.62 0.62 17.31
CA VAL A 329 0.81 -0.31 18.42
C VAL A 329 1.66 0.32 19.53
N ILE A 330 2.70 1.09 19.21
CA ILE A 330 3.47 1.86 20.21
C ILE A 330 2.57 2.81 20.98
N ALA A 331 1.64 3.46 20.32
CA ALA A 331 0.71 4.40 20.96
C ALA A 331 -0.36 3.69 21.83
N LYS A 332 -0.87 2.52 21.40
CA LYS A 332 -2.07 1.90 21.98
C LYS A 332 -1.82 0.66 22.83
N ASN A 333 -0.65 0.02 22.70
CA ASN A 333 -0.31 -1.22 23.37
C ASN A 333 0.86 -0.98 24.34
N ALA A 334 0.73 -1.42 25.59
CA ALA A 334 1.71 -1.13 26.66
C ALA A 334 3.06 -1.84 26.41
N GLU A 335 3.02 -3.09 25.98
CA GLU A 335 4.19 -3.93 25.74
C GLU A 335 5.05 -3.38 24.59
N PHE A 336 4.41 -2.96 23.48
CA PHE A 336 5.14 -2.34 22.38
C PHE A 336 5.71 -0.96 22.74
N ARG A 337 5.01 -0.21 23.58
CA ARG A 337 5.53 1.06 24.13
C ARG A 337 6.77 0.83 24.98
N GLN A 338 6.76 -0.20 25.82
CA GLN A 338 7.91 -0.58 26.66
C GLN A 338 9.11 -1.00 25.78
N ILE A 339 8.88 -1.79 24.73
CA ILE A 339 9.93 -2.18 23.77
C ILE A 339 10.51 -0.95 23.06
N HIS A 340 9.65 -0.03 22.61
CA HIS A 340 10.10 1.20 21.98
C HIS A 340 10.95 2.05 22.92
N ALA A 341 10.51 2.23 24.16
CA ALA A 341 11.26 2.91 25.21
C ALA A 341 12.62 2.25 25.44
N TYR A 342 12.65 0.93 25.64
CA TYR A 342 13.90 0.17 25.80
C TYR A 342 14.87 0.40 24.61
N TYR A 343 14.41 0.28 23.38
CA TYR A 343 15.29 0.47 22.21
C TYR A 343 15.87 1.87 22.12
N THR A 344 15.14 2.89 22.58
CA THR A 344 15.59 4.30 22.51
C THR A 344 16.44 4.72 23.70
N THR A 345 16.35 4.01 24.85
CA THR A 345 17.02 4.41 26.11
C THR A 345 18.10 3.43 26.58
N ARG A 346 18.25 2.25 25.96
CA ARG A 346 19.27 1.25 26.36
C ARG A 346 20.69 1.83 26.28
N THR A 347 21.54 1.42 27.19
CA THR A 347 22.92 1.93 27.36
C THR A 347 23.79 1.59 26.13
N ASN A 348 23.67 0.36 25.61
CA ASN A 348 24.44 -0.09 24.47
C ASN A 348 23.66 0.12 23.17
N ASN A 349 24.19 0.95 22.27
CA ASN A 349 23.65 1.23 20.95
C ASN A 349 22.16 1.64 20.97
N PRO A 350 21.80 2.77 21.61
CA PRO A 350 20.43 3.26 21.60
C PRO A 350 19.98 3.59 20.17
N LEU A 351 18.75 3.22 19.82
CA LEU A 351 18.19 3.49 18.51
C LEU A 351 17.57 4.88 18.44
N LYS A 352 17.74 5.55 17.32
CA LYS A 352 16.93 6.76 17.01
C LYS A 352 15.44 6.36 16.93
N GLY A 353 14.54 7.29 17.23
CA GLY A 353 13.09 7.01 17.26
C GLY A 353 12.57 6.27 16.01
N ILE A 354 12.96 6.72 14.80
CA ILE A 354 12.58 6.06 13.53
C ILE A 354 13.16 4.63 13.44
N GLN A 355 14.40 4.42 13.85
CA GLN A 355 15.03 3.09 13.85
C GLN A 355 14.31 2.14 14.81
N SER A 356 13.90 2.63 15.98
CA SER A 356 13.11 1.85 16.94
C SER A 356 11.74 1.47 16.37
N VAL A 357 11.04 2.38 15.67
CA VAL A 357 9.77 2.04 14.99
C VAL A 357 9.96 0.93 13.95
N VAL A 358 11.04 0.96 13.17
CA VAL A 358 11.38 -0.11 12.21
C VAL A 358 11.68 -1.42 12.93
N ALA A 359 12.39 -1.40 14.06
CA ALA A 359 12.65 -2.59 14.87
C ALA A 359 11.35 -3.20 15.43
N VAL A 360 10.42 -2.35 15.88
CA VAL A 360 9.05 -2.77 16.28
C VAL A 360 8.30 -3.38 15.09
N ALA A 361 8.35 -2.77 13.91
CA ALA A 361 7.74 -3.33 12.70
C ALA A 361 8.31 -4.73 12.36
N CYS A 362 9.62 -4.93 12.50
CA CYS A 362 10.24 -6.24 12.33
C CYS A 362 9.79 -7.26 13.39
N LYS A 363 9.58 -6.82 14.65
CA LYS A 363 9.05 -7.68 15.71
C LYS A 363 7.59 -8.06 15.43
N MET A 364 6.78 -7.11 14.94
CA MET A 364 5.40 -7.39 14.50
C MET A 364 5.32 -8.44 13.39
N ILE A 365 6.21 -8.39 12.40
CA ILE A 365 6.27 -9.42 11.35
C ILE A 365 6.46 -10.80 11.96
N ARG A 366 7.34 -10.96 12.95
CA ARG A 366 7.57 -12.23 13.64
C ARG A 366 6.33 -12.72 14.37
N ILE A 367 5.62 -11.81 15.04
CA ILE A 367 4.37 -12.10 15.75
C ILE A 367 3.28 -12.51 14.77
N PHE A 368 3.07 -11.76 13.69
CA PHE A 368 2.09 -12.08 12.67
C PHE A 368 2.37 -13.43 12.00
N TYR A 369 3.64 -13.68 11.68
CA TYR A 369 4.07 -14.96 11.15
C TYR A 369 3.69 -16.10 12.10
N LYS A 370 4.07 -16.01 13.39
CA LYS A 370 3.80 -17.04 14.39
C LYS A 370 2.31 -17.27 14.62
N ILE A 371 1.51 -16.19 14.67
CA ILE A 371 0.06 -16.30 14.81
C ILE A 371 -0.55 -17.01 13.60
N LEU A 372 -0.21 -16.60 12.38
CA LEU A 372 -0.79 -17.14 11.17
C LEU A 372 -0.37 -18.57 10.88
N THR A 373 0.88 -18.96 11.22
CA THR A 373 1.38 -20.34 11.02
C THR A 373 0.86 -21.29 12.11
N ASP A 374 1.03 -20.94 13.37
CA ASP A 374 0.82 -21.86 14.49
C ASP A 374 -0.55 -21.71 15.14
N GLY A 375 -1.30 -20.65 14.80
CA GLY A 375 -2.60 -20.40 15.40
C GLY A 375 -2.56 -20.08 16.88
N VAL A 376 -1.48 -19.51 17.37
CA VAL A 376 -1.34 -19.11 18.79
C VAL A 376 -1.95 -17.71 18.98
N SER A 377 -2.58 -17.47 20.15
CA SER A 377 -3.04 -16.13 20.53
C SER A 377 -1.87 -15.22 20.89
N TYR A 378 -2.08 -13.90 20.75
CA TYR A 378 -1.09 -12.91 21.13
C TYR A 378 -0.84 -12.92 22.64
N ASP A 379 0.42 -13.06 23.02
CA ASP A 379 0.88 -12.99 24.42
C ASP A 379 1.96 -11.89 24.56
N GLY A 380 1.55 -10.76 25.09
CA GLY A 380 2.45 -9.61 25.28
C GLY A 380 3.53 -9.83 26.32
N THR A 381 3.32 -10.75 27.30
CA THR A 381 4.29 -11.02 28.37
C THR A 381 5.55 -11.68 27.82
N LYS A 382 5.41 -12.61 26.87
CA LYS A 382 6.55 -13.24 26.18
C LYS A 382 7.42 -12.25 25.43
N MET A 383 6.84 -11.14 25.02
CA MET A 383 7.53 -10.11 24.24
C MET A 383 8.46 -9.25 25.10
N THR A 384 8.13 -9.09 26.37
CA THR A 384 8.89 -8.27 27.32
C THR A 384 9.92 -9.05 28.13
N GLN A 385 9.85 -10.38 28.14
CA GLN A 385 10.82 -11.24 28.83
C GLN A 385 12.27 -11.00 28.35
N ASP A 386 12.46 -10.81 27.04
CA ASP A 386 13.78 -10.50 26.45
C ASP A 386 14.38 -9.17 26.94
N ILE A 387 13.55 -8.25 27.50
CA ILE A 387 13.99 -6.94 27.95
C ILE A 387 14.42 -6.98 29.43
N VAL A 388 13.80 -7.85 30.22
CA VAL A 388 14.08 -7.98 31.66
C VAL A 388 15.43 -8.64 31.92
N HIS A 389 15.94 -9.40 30.95
CA HIS A 389 17.22 -10.13 31.05
C HIS A 389 18.39 -9.47 30.28
N ALA A 390 18.19 -8.27 29.71
CA ALA A 390 19.19 -7.50 28.99
C ALA A 390 19.58 -6.22 29.74
#